data_03db3fd67d39de0621be726a38c858ab
#
_entry.id   03db3fd67d39de0621be726a38c858ab
#
_cell.length_a   1.000
_cell.length_b   1.000
_cell.length_c   1.000
_cell.angle_alpha   90.00
_cell.angle_beta   90.00
_cell.angle_gamma   90.00
#
_symmetry.space_group_name_H-M   'P 1'
#
loop_
_entity.id
_entity.type
_entity.pdbx_description
1 polymer ?
#
loop_
_entity_poly.entity_id
_entity_poly.type
_entity_poly.pdbx_seq_one_letter_code
_entity_poly.pdbx_strand_id
1 'polypeptide(L)'
;MEGLRGGHQRRAEHGVRAMSDQEFCRAVLDQIPRATAAEREDICRELMEHLEDHREALMEGGLDEAAAQARSVEAMGDAGEIGRQWNQRLSPLWLWVGRVCKAAAILLLAALLIRPGSILSCAVDSLQARWCEDPVESAIHPDAVWTREVDLRVQLHDQVIRIHRVALVEDDWIDMPAGRQGAYQLYVQALSYARNPFRPALSRWGMRCNGEDGKQVGASPSPYNLRGADARIMAFPLEAGISTAVITFAPYGRTAATLSLPISWEEVSHAS
;
A
#
# COMPACT_ATOMS: atom_id res chain seq x y z
N MET A 1 1.87 2.57 93.73
CA MET A 1 3.15 1.89 93.51
C MET A 1 2.89 0.75 92.55
N GLU A 2 3.79 0.49 91.65
CA GLU A 2 3.73 -0.53 90.59
C GLU A 2 2.72 -0.25 89.45
N GLY A 3 3.09 -0.21 88.23
CA GLY A 3 4.32 -0.61 87.58
C GLY A 3 4.28 -0.20 86.11
N LEU A 4 5.31 0.48 85.72
CA LEU A 4 5.74 0.82 84.39
C LEU A 4 6.72 -0.24 83.92
N ARG A 5 6.30 -1.22 83.09
CA ARG A 5 7.22 -2.01 82.25
C ARG A 5 6.42 -2.80 81.21
N GLY A 6 6.54 -2.41 79.97
CA GLY A 6 5.96 -3.19 78.85
C GLY A 6 5.73 -2.43 77.60
N GLY A 7 6.69 -1.64 77.13
CA GLY A 7 6.49 -0.83 75.89
C GLY A 7 7.73 -0.69 75.04
N HIS A 8 8.58 -1.72 74.92
CA HIS A 8 9.73 -1.62 74.00
C HIS A 8 10.11 -2.97 73.41
N GLN A 9 9.25 -3.54 72.57
CA GLN A 9 9.67 -4.71 71.77
C GLN A 9 8.74 -5.01 70.57
N ARG A 10 8.20 -4.00 69.87
CA ARG A 10 7.56 -4.21 68.58
C ARG A 10 8.03 -3.17 67.55
N ARG A 11 9.32 -3.12 67.31
CA ARG A 11 9.90 -2.25 66.26
C ARG A 11 11.16 -2.87 65.69
N ALA A 12 11.09 -4.08 65.14
CA ALA A 12 12.17 -4.64 64.33
C ALA A 12 11.76 -5.88 63.57
N GLU A 13 10.63 -5.89 62.88
CA GLU A 13 10.33 -6.96 61.90
C GLU A 13 9.64 -6.36 60.69
N HIS A 14 10.17 -5.23 60.17
CA HIS A 14 10.05 -4.99 58.72
C HIS A 14 11.27 -5.68 58.10
N GLY A 15 11.15 -7.00 57.88
CA GLY A 15 12.11 -7.74 57.09
C GLY A 15 12.29 -7.03 55.76
N VAL A 16 13.44 -6.37 55.59
CA VAL A 16 13.88 -5.88 54.30
C VAL A 16 13.90 -7.11 53.40
N ARG A 17 12.89 -7.26 52.54
CA ARG A 17 12.84 -8.36 51.58
C ARG A 17 14.11 -8.25 50.74
N ALA A 18 15.00 -9.23 50.88
CA ALA A 18 16.21 -9.27 50.09
C ALA A 18 15.83 -9.24 48.61
N MET A 19 16.45 -8.32 47.85
CA MET A 19 16.26 -8.21 46.42
C MET A 19 16.74 -9.50 45.75
N SER A 20 15.94 -10.08 44.88
CA SER A 20 16.35 -11.24 44.09
C SER A 20 17.34 -10.85 42.99
N ASP A 21 18.11 -11.82 42.50
CA ASP A 21 19.08 -11.63 41.40
C ASP A 21 18.40 -11.03 40.16
N GLN A 22 17.18 -11.49 39.83
CA GLN A 22 16.39 -10.97 38.70
C GLN A 22 15.91 -9.52 38.92
N GLU A 23 15.50 -9.18 40.17
CA GLU A 23 15.11 -7.81 40.50
C GLU A 23 16.31 -6.88 40.43
N PHE A 24 17.50 -7.33 40.86
CA PHE A 24 18.74 -6.58 40.72
C PHE A 24 19.12 -6.34 39.27
N CYS A 25 19.15 -7.40 38.45
CA CYS A 25 19.42 -7.25 37.00
C CYS A 25 18.44 -6.28 36.31
N ARG A 26 17.16 -6.37 36.64
CA ARG A 26 16.15 -5.46 36.12
C ARG A 26 16.44 -4.01 36.52
N ALA A 27 16.75 -3.78 37.78
CA ALA A 27 17.08 -2.46 38.30
C ALA A 27 18.32 -1.85 37.60
N VAL A 28 19.35 -2.65 37.33
CA VAL A 28 20.51 -2.24 36.54
C VAL A 28 20.09 -1.88 35.09
N LEU A 29 19.34 -2.76 34.44
CA LEU A 29 18.93 -2.57 33.05
C LEU A 29 18.02 -1.36 32.83
N ASP A 30 17.22 -0.99 33.84
CA ASP A 30 16.36 0.20 33.79
C ASP A 30 17.17 1.51 33.70
N GLN A 31 18.42 1.49 34.18
CA GLN A 31 19.36 2.61 34.11
C GLN A 31 20.15 2.66 32.81
N ILE A 32 19.94 1.71 31.87
CA ILE A 32 20.70 1.59 30.62
C ILE A 32 19.77 1.79 29.41
N PRO A 33 19.17 2.97 29.19
CA PRO A 33 18.27 3.21 28.06
C PRO A 33 18.99 3.20 26.69
N ARG A 34 20.32 3.29 26.69
CA ARG A 34 21.15 3.29 25.47
C ARG A 34 21.50 1.90 24.96
N ALA A 35 21.27 0.86 25.74
CA ALA A 35 21.55 -0.51 25.33
C ALA A 35 20.53 -1.02 24.33
N THR A 36 21.00 -1.70 23.28
CA THR A 36 20.18 -2.51 22.38
C THR A 36 19.62 -3.72 23.11
N ALA A 37 18.65 -4.41 22.50
CA ALA A 37 18.08 -5.62 23.10
C ALA A 37 19.16 -6.71 23.33
N ALA A 38 20.08 -6.90 22.37
CA ALA A 38 21.16 -7.86 22.49
C ALA A 38 22.16 -7.49 23.61
N GLU A 39 22.58 -6.21 23.67
CA GLU A 39 23.46 -5.74 24.75
C GLU A 39 22.81 -5.86 26.13
N ARG A 40 21.50 -5.63 26.25
CA ARG A 40 20.77 -5.82 27.52
C ARG A 40 20.76 -7.29 27.95
N GLU A 41 20.60 -8.21 27.01
CA GLU A 41 20.66 -9.65 27.27
C GLU A 41 22.05 -10.09 27.70
N ASP A 42 23.09 -9.61 27.02
CA ASP A 42 24.50 -9.92 27.39
C ASP A 42 24.86 -9.36 28.78
N ILE A 43 24.47 -8.10 29.04
CA ILE A 43 24.71 -7.50 30.39
C ILE A 43 23.97 -8.27 31.47
N CYS A 44 22.71 -8.67 31.21
CA CYS A 44 21.95 -9.45 32.19
C CYS A 44 22.60 -10.78 32.45
N ARG A 45 23.07 -11.48 31.43
CA ARG A 45 23.78 -12.77 31.58
C ARG A 45 25.06 -12.62 32.41
N GLU A 46 25.88 -11.61 32.08
CA GLU A 46 27.13 -11.34 32.82
C GLU A 46 26.87 -11.05 34.32
N LEU A 47 25.84 -10.22 34.60
CA LEU A 47 25.46 -9.93 35.99
C LEU A 47 24.97 -11.17 36.74
N MET A 48 24.18 -12.02 36.08
CA MET A 48 23.64 -13.23 36.67
C MET A 48 24.78 -14.25 36.99
N GLU A 49 25.74 -14.40 36.04
CA GLU A 49 26.92 -15.24 36.23
C GLU A 49 27.76 -14.77 37.44
N HIS A 50 28.01 -13.46 37.54
CA HIS A 50 28.75 -12.91 38.67
C HIS A 50 28.01 -13.07 40.01
N LEU A 51 26.70 -12.91 40.05
CA LEU A 51 25.92 -13.14 41.27
C LEU A 51 25.93 -14.59 41.66
N GLU A 52 25.88 -15.52 40.71
CA GLU A 52 25.92 -16.95 40.95
C GLU A 52 27.29 -17.39 41.48
N ASP A 53 28.36 -16.97 40.82
CA ASP A 53 29.74 -17.27 41.27
C ASP A 53 29.98 -16.78 42.71
N HIS A 54 29.53 -15.55 43.02
CA HIS A 54 29.70 -14.98 44.35
C HIS A 54 28.85 -15.69 45.39
N ARG A 55 27.63 -16.12 45.03
CA ARG A 55 26.75 -16.91 45.91
C ARG A 55 27.36 -18.26 46.21
N GLU A 56 27.89 -18.96 45.20
CA GLU A 56 28.56 -20.24 45.38
C GLU A 56 29.77 -20.14 46.36
N ALA A 57 30.62 -19.14 46.16
CA ALA A 57 31.76 -18.88 47.05
C ALA A 57 31.32 -18.62 48.48
N LEU A 58 30.22 -17.90 48.71
CA LEU A 58 29.69 -17.65 50.04
C LEU A 58 29.08 -18.92 50.68
N MET A 59 28.45 -19.78 49.91
CA MET A 59 27.92 -21.07 50.35
C MET A 59 29.06 -22.04 50.73
N GLU A 60 30.16 -22.08 49.95
CA GLU A 60 31.36 -22.83 50.32
C GLU A 60 31.98 -22.31 51.60
N GLY A 61 31.85 -21.01 51.88
CA GLY A 61 32.24 -20.39 53.15
C GLY A 61 31.33 -20.70 54.34
N GLY A 62 30.26 -21.52 54.12
CA GLY A 62 29.38 -22.02 55.20
C GLY A 62 28.12 -21.15 55.41
N LEU A 63 27.78 -20.21 54.56
CA LEU A 63 26.51 -19.49 54.61
C LEU A 63 25.38 -20.37 54.07
N ASP A 64 24.18 -20.19 54.61
CA ASP A 64 22.99 -20.76 53.98
C ASP A 64 22.64 -20.04 52.68
N GLU A 65 21.85 -20.69 51.82
CA GLU A 65 21.50 -20.18 50.47
C GLU A 65 20.83 -18.80 50.52
N ALA A 66 19.92 -18.56 51.45
CA ALA A 66 19.20 -17.29 51.55
C ALA A 66 20.12 -16.16 52.03
N ALA A 67 21.01 -16.44 52.97
CA ALA A 67 22.02 -15.47 53.43
C ALA A 67 23.08 -15.22 52.35
N ALA A 68 23.51 -16.27 51.64
CA ALA A 68 24.46 -16.15 50.52
C ALA A 68 23.89 -15.28 49.38
N GLN A 69 22.62 -15.48 48.99
CA GLN A 69 21.94 -14.65 47.99
C GLN A 69 21.86 -13.19 48.43
N ALA A 70 21.41 -12.91 49.66
CA ALA A 70 21.33 -11.53 50.14
C ALA A 70 22.68 -10.83 50.15
N ARG A 71 23.73 -11.56 50.55
CA ARG A 71 25.10 -11.05 50.60
C ARG A 71 25.73 -10.89 49.23
N SER A 72 25.42 -11.75 48.26
CA SER A 72 25.92 -11.60 46.87
C SER A 72 25.39 -10.33 46.24
N VAL A 73 24.08 -10.03 46.37
CA VAL A 73 23.47 -8.79 45.88
C VAL A 73 24.04 -7.56 46.61
N GLU A 74 24.20 -7.61 47.93
CA GLU A 74 24.79 -6.52 48.71
C GLU A 74 26.23 -6.23 48.27
N ALA A 75 27.03 -7.26 47.99
CA ALA A 75 28.43 -7.14 47.57
C ALA A 75 28.55 -6.53 46.15
N MET A 76 27.57 -6.73 45.29
CA MET A 76 27.54 -6.08 43.96
C MET A 76 27.37 -4.55 44.06
N GLY A 77 26.79 -4.07 45.15
CA GLY A 77 26.57 -2.62 45.34
C GLY A 77 25.27 -2.07 44.78
N ASP A 78 25.23 -0.76 44.53
CA ASP A 78 24.01 -0.11 44.05
C ASP A 78 23.75 -0.36 42.56
N ALA A 79 22.63 -1.01 42.26
CA ALA A 79 22.20 -1.29 40.90
C ALA A 79 22.11 -0.04 40.03
N GLY A 80 21.69 1.09 40.59
CA GLY A 80 21.59 2.36 39.91
C GLY A 80 22.97 2.92 39.50
N GLU A 81 23.98 2.76 40.33
CA GLU A 81 25.35 3.19 40.02
C GLU A 81 25.96 2.33 38.92
N ILE A 82 25.82 1.01 39.02
CA ILE A 82 26.31 0.05 38.02
C ILE A 82 25.65 0.35 36.67
N GLY A 83 24.33 0.53 36.62
CA GLY A 83 23.61 0.81 35.40
C GLY A 83 24.03 2.14 34.75
N ARG A 84 24.29 3.18 35.57
CA ARG A 84 24.81 4.46 35.03
C ARG A 84 26.20 4.31 34.42
N GLN A 85 27.10 3.54 35.05
CA GLN A 85 28.44 3.29 34.52
C GLN A 85 28.41 2.52 33.20
N TRP A 86 27.56 1.50 33.10
CA TRP A 86 27.33 0.80 31.84
C TRP A 86 26.75 1.73 30.73
N ASN A 87 25.74 2.52 31.07
CA ASN A 87 25.14 3.45 30.15
C ASN A 87 26.11 4.53 29.61
N GLN A 88 27.12 4.91 30.39
CA GLN A 88 28.16 5.83 29.94
C GLN A 88 29.15 5.18 28.95
N ARG A 89 29.38 3.89 29.04
CA ARG A 89 30.26 3.12 28.15
C ARG A 89 29.60 2.82 26.80
N LEU A 90 28.27 2.73 26.77
CA LEU A 90 27.52 2.44 25.56
C LEU A 90 27.42 3.68 24.66
N SER A 91 27.84 3.51 23.40
CA SER A 91 27.77 4.59 22.42
C SER A 91 26.32 4.79 21.94
N PRO A 92 25.74 6.00 22.03
CA PRO A 92 24.41 6.28 21.48
C PRO A 92 24.36 6.20 19.95
N LEU A 93 25.52 6.17 19.30
CA LEU A 93 25.66 6.24 17.83
C LEU A 93 25.00 5.03 17.16
N TRP A 94 25.15 3.84 17.69
CA TRP A 94 24.57 2.61 17.13
C TRP A 94 23.05 2.59 17.17
N LEU A 95 22.45 3.10 18.24
CA LEU A 95 20.99 3.25 18.33
C LEU A 95 20.46 4.23 17.28
N TRP A 96 21.19 5.34 17.09
CA TRP A 96 20.81 6.35 16.11
C TRP A 96 20.94 5.81 14.68
N VAL A 97 22.05 5.15 14.38
CA VAL A 97 22.27 4.46 13.08
C VAL A 97 21.15 3.46 12.80
N GLY A 98 20.81 2.62 13.77
CA GLY A 98 19.72 1.65 13.62
C GLY A 98 18.36 2.30 13.31
N ARG A 99 18.03 3.43 13.96
CA ARG A 99 16.80 4.19 13.69
C ARG A 99 16.80 4.82 12.31
N VAL A 100 17.92 5.42 11.91
CA VAL A 100 18.08 6.02 10.58
C VAL A 100 17.97 4.97 9.48
N CYS A 101 18.64 3.83 9.63
CA CYS A 101 18.54 2.73 8.67
C CYS A 101 17.10 2.19 8.54
N LYS A 102 16.38 2.04 9.65
CA LYS A 102 14.97 1.64 9.63
C LYS A 102 14.10 2.67 8.92
N ALA A 103 14.27 3.95 9.21
CA ALA A 103 13.55 5.04 8.55
C ALA A 103 13.84 5.08 7.05
N ALA A 104 15.12 4.96 6.66
CA ALA A 104 15.53 4.90 5.26
C ALA A 104 14.94 3.68 4.53
N ALA A 105 14.91 2.52 5.16
CA ALA A 105 14.29 1.32 4.60
C ALA A 105 12.79 1.48 4.38
N ILE A 106 12.08 2.09 5.33
CA ILE A 106 10.64 2.38 5.19
C ILE A 106 10.39 3.38 4.06
N LEU A 107 11.20 4.44 3.97
CA LEU A 107 11.09 5.44 2.90
C LEU A 107 11.37 4.84 1.52
N LEU A 108 12.38 3.98 1.39
CA LEU A 108 12.68 3.26 0.15
C LEU A 108 11.54 2.34 -0.25
N LEU A 109 10.99 1.59 0.70
CA LEU A 109 9.84 0.71 0.44
C LEU A 109 8.62 1.52 0.00
N ALA A 110 8.32 2.62 0.68
CA ALA A 110 7.24 3.53 0.30
C ALA A 110 7.46 4.12 -1.10
N ALA A 111 8.68 4.56 -1.43
CA ALA A 111 9.02 5.08 -2.75
C ALA A 111 8.87 4.03 -3.85
N LEU A 112 9.23 2.77 -3.58
CA LEU A 112 9.03 1.65 -4.51
C LEU A 112 7.55 1.34 -4.75
N LEU A 113 6.73 1.45 -3.69
CA LEU A 113 5.28 1.20 -3.78
C LEU A 113 4.52 2.32 -4.48
N ILE A 114 4.97 3.58 -4.33
CA ILE A 114 4.32 4.77 -4.91
C ILE A 114 4.83 5.06 -6.34
N ARG A 115 5.92 4.42 -6.76
CA ARG A 115 6.49 4.63 -8.10
C ARG A 115 5.45 4.39 -9.19
N PRO A 116 5.34 5.29 -10.20
CA PRO A 116 4.48 5.08 -11.37
C PRO A 116 4.77 3.73 -12.02
N GLY A 117 3.73 2.92 -12.23
CA GLY A 117 3.84 1.55 -12.74
C GLY A 117 4.17 0.48 -11.69
N SER A 118 4.15 0.83 -10.40
CA SER A 118 4.17 -0.16 -9.32
C SER A 118 2.87 -0.96 -9.25
N ILE A 119 2.90 -2.08 -8.54
CA ILE A 119 1.69 -2.89 -8.32
C ILE A 119 0.58 -2.08 -7.64
N LEU A 120 0.96 -1.18 -6.74
CA LEU A 120 0.00 -0.33 -6.02
C LEU A 120 -0.63 0.73 -6.96
N SER A 121 0.17 1.38 -7.82
CA SER A 121 -0.37 2.32 -8.80
C SER A 121 -1.31 1.63 -9.80
N CYS A 122 -0.95 0.42 -10.27
CA CYS A 122 -1.85 -0.39 -11.10
C CYS A 122 -3.18 -0.66 -10.39
N ALA A 123 -3.15 -0.96 -9.08
CA ALA A 123 -4.36 -1.21 -8.31
C ALA A 123 -5.23 0.05 -8.19
N VAL A 124 -4.62 1.19 -7.88
CA VAL A 124 -5.34 2.48 -7.79
C VAL A 124 -5.99 2.83 -9.13
N ASP A 125 -5.23 2.80 -10.23
CA ASP A 125 -5.75 3.10 -11.58
C ASP A 125 -6.91 2.16 -11.94
N SER A 126 -6.73 0.86 -11.71
CA SER A 126 -7.76 -0.13 -12.01
C SER A 126 -9.03 0.06 -11.17
N LEU A 127 -8.91 0.45 -9.90
CA LEU A 127 -10.04 0.73 -9.03
C LEU A 127 -10.76 2.02 -9.44
N GLN A 128 -10.02 3.07 -9.79
CA GLN A 128 -10.59 4.29 -10.33
C GLN A 128 -11.36 4.02 -11.62
N ALA A 129 -10.77 3.27 -12.56
CA ALA A 129 -11.42 2.88 -13.81
C ALA A 129 -12.76 2.14 -13.63
N ARG A 130 -12.89 1.42 -12.51
CA ARG A 130 -14.12 0.66 -12.19
C ARG A 130 -15.24 1.51 -11.64
N TRP A 131 -14.90 2.48 -10.76
CA TRP A 131 -15.86 3.13 -9.88
C TRP A 131 -16.08 4.61 -10.16
N CYS A 132 -15.17 5.27 -10.91
CA CYS A 132 -15.44 6.63 -11.33
C CYS A 132 -16.61 6.69 -12.31
N GLU A 133 -17.56 7.57 -12.07
CA GLU A 133 -18.70 7.82 -12.97
C GLU A 133 -18.21 8.36 -14.29
N ASP A 134 -17.31 9.33 -14.26
CA ASP A 134 -16.63 9.86 -15.45
C ASP A 134 -15.11 9.65 -15.34
N PRO A 135 -14.58 8.51 -15.79
CA PRO A 135 -13.17 8.24 -15.74
C PRO A 135 -12.35 9.08 -16.71
N VAL A 136 -13.00 9.82 -17.62
CA VAL A 136 -12.34 10.61 -18.64
C VAL A 136 -13.07 11.96 -18.80
N GLU A 137 -12.57 12.97 -18.09
CA GLU A 137 -13.15 14.32 -18.05
C GLU A 137 -13.17 15.07 -19.39
N SER A 138 -12.44 14.61 -20.40
CA SER A 138 -12.34 15.32 -21.67
C SER A 138 -13.55 15.08 -22.59
N ALA A 139 -14.01 16.14 -23.22
CA ALA A 139 -14.97 16.02 -24.32
C ALA A 139 -14.41 15.08 -25.41
N ILE A 140 -15.24 14.17 -25.90
CA ILE A 140 -14.82 13.17 -26.88
C ILE A 140 -14.48 13.87 -28.25
N HIS A 141 -15.24 14.86 -28.61
CA HIS A 141 -15.01 15.74 -29.76
C HIS A 141 -15.79 17.05 -29.59
N PRO A 142 -15.19 18.24 -29.87
CA PRO A 142 -15.86 19.54 -29.70
C PRO A 142 -17.02 19.74 -30.63
N ASP A 143 -16.97 19.20 -31.87
CA ASP A 143 -17.96 19.38 -32.91
C ASP A 143 -18.93 18.20 -33.04
N ALA A 144 -19.15 17.47 -31.92
CA ALA A 144 -20.05 16.34 -31.95
C ALA A 144 -21.50 16.78 -32.09
N VAL A 145 -22.17 16.31 -33.15
CA VAL A 145 -23.60 16.54 -33.40
C VAL A 145 -24.49 15.76 -32.44
N TRP A 146 -23.97 14.71 -31.89
CA TRP A 146 -24.65 13.87 -30.91
C TRP A 146 -23.64 13.22 -29.95
N THR A 147 -23.95 13.23 -28.67
CA THR A 147 -23.12 12.60 -27.64
C THR A 147 -24.00 11.85 -26.67
N ARG A 148 -23.62 10.65 -26.33
CA ARG A 148 -24.34 9.83 -25.38
C ARG A 148 -23.38 9.19 -24.38
N GLU A 149 -23.69 9.34 -23.10
CA GLU A 149 -23.03 8.57 -22.06
C GLU A 149 -23.61 7.16 -22.00
N VAL A 150 -22.73 6.20 -21.96
CA VAL A 150 -23.07 4.77 -21.89
C VAL A 150 -22.17 4.10 -20.87
N ASP A 151 -22.67 3.11 -20.16
CA ASP A 151 -21.82 2.30 -19.27
C ASP A 151 -21.89 0.84 -19.70
N LEU A 152 -21.32 0.59 -20.87
CA LEU A 152 -21.32 -0.75 -21.44
C LEU A 152 -20.00 -1.43 -21.13
N ARG A 153 -20.08 -2.62 -20.53
CA ARG A 153 -18.91 -3.38 -20.09
C ARG A 153 -18.83 -4.71 -20.79
N VAL A 154 -17.66 -4.96 -21.35
CA VAL A 154 -17.36 -6.22 -22.05
C VAL A 154 -16.20 -6.88 -21.32
N GLN A 155 -16.39 -8.14 -20.94
CA GLN A 155 -15.35 -8.94 -20.31
C GLN A 155 -14.58 -9.72 -21.36
N LEU A 156 -13.26 -9.52 -21.41
CA LEU A 156 -12.34 -10.25 -22.27
C LEU A 156 -11.31 -10.99 -21.38
N HIS A 157 -11.52 -12.27 -21.13
CA HIS A 157 -10.67 -13.09 -20.25
C HIS A 157 -10.52 -12.46 -18.85
N ASP A 158 -9.35 -11.92 -18.56
CA ASP A 158 -9.01 -11.24 -17.31
C ASP A 158 -9.11 -9.70 -17.38
N GLN A 159 -9.54 -9.19 -18.52
CA GLN A 159 -9.71 -7.74 -18.76
C GLN A 159 -11.18 -7.37 -18.87
N VAL A 160 -11.50 -6.14 -18.54
CA VAL A 160 -12.79 -5.52 -18.76
C VAL A 160 -12.56 -4.30 -19.63
N ILE A 161 -13.32 -4.18 -20.72
CA ILE A 161 -13.40 -2.97 -21.53
C ILE A 161 -14.73 -2.31 -21.20
N ARG A 162 -14.66 -1.07 -20.76
CA ARG A 162 -15.80 -0.22 -20.45
C ARG A 162 -15.89 0.86 -21.52
N ILE A 163 -17.00 0.89 -22.27
CA ILE A 163 -17.33 2.02 -23.12
C ILE A 163 -18.09 3.01 -22.25
N HIS A 164 -17.55 4.20 -22.15
CA HIS A 164 -18.05 5.23 -21.26
C HIS A 164 -18.89 6.27 -22.00
N ARG A 165 -18.43 6.69 -23.16
CA ARG A 165 -19.09 7.73 -23.96
C ARG A 165 -18.94 7.42 -25.46
N VAL A 166 -19.95 7.78 -26.20
CA VAL A 166 -19.94 7.74 -27.67
C VAL A 166 -20.39 9.09 -28.22
N ALA A 167 -19.81 9.49 -29.31
CA ALA A 167 -20.20 10.72 -29.98
C ALA A 167 -20.27 10.50 -31.49
N LEU A 168 -21.14 11.20 -32.14
CA LEU A 168 -21.27 11.24 -33.60
C LEU A 168 -20.82 12.60 -34.10
N VAL A 169 -19.93 12.61 -35.06
CA VAL A 169 -19.41 13.81 -35.68
C VAL A 169 -19.74 13.73 -37.19
N GLU A 170 -20.28 14.79 -37.75
CA GLU A 170 -20.40 14.92 -39.16
C GLU A 170 -19.04 15.32 -39.74
N ASP A 171 -18.47 14.49 -40.60
CA ASP A 171 -17.13 14.70 -41.11
C ASP A 171 -17.08 14.75 -42.61
N ASP A 172 -16.84 15.96 -43.14
CA ASP A 172 -16.67 16.23 -44.57
C ASP A 172 -15.27 15.80 -45.08
N TRP A 173 -14.35 15.37 -44.18
CA TRP A 173 -12.92 15.17 -44.47
C TRP A 173 -12.51 13.71 -44.67
N ILE A 174 -13.42 12.78 -44.60
CA ILE A 174 -13.03 11.40 -44.90
C ILE A 174 -12.88 11.27 -46.43
N ASP A 175 -11.65 10.85 -46.83
CA ASP A 175 -11.41 10.28 -48.18
C ASP A 175 -12.27 9.02 -48.38
N MET A 176 -13.57 9.21 -48.48
CA MET A 176 -14.49 8.15 -48.86
C MET A 176 -14.40 7.95 -50.35
N PRO A 177 -14.45 6.71 -50.86
CA PRO A 177 -14.56 6.47 -52.28
C PRO A 177 -15.72 7.27 -52.86
N ALA A 178 -15.47 8.03 -53.94
CA ALA A 178 -16.40 8.94 -54.55
C ALA A 178 -17.82 8.33 -54.70
N GLY A 179 -18.80 8.93 -53.99
CA GLY A 179 -20.20 8.54 -54.07
C GLY A 179 -20.94 8.34 -52.74
N ARG A 180 -20.31 8.44 -51.62
CA ARG A 180 -21.00 8.36 -50.30
C ARG A 180 -21.19 9.77 -49.73
N GLN A 181 -22.40 10.31 -49.83
CA GLN A 181 -22.81 11.55 -49.17
C GLN A 181 -23.23 11.30 -47.74
N GLY A 182 -22.84 12.17 -46.81
CA GLY A 182 -23.25 12.13 -45.40
C GLY A 182 -22.48 11.08 -44.59
N ALA A 183 -21.19 11.18 -44.63
CA ALA A 183 -20.33 10.33 -43.76
C ALA A 183 -20.30 10.90 -42.35
N TYR A 184 -20.59 10.04 -41.41
CA TYR A 184 -20.43 10.32 -39.98
C TYR A 184 -19.26 9.55 -39.44
N GLN A 185 -18.63 10.08 -38.41
CA GLN A 185 -17.65 9.33 -37.59
C GLN A 185 -18.23 9.03 -36.22
N LEU A 186 -18.25 7.76 -35.85
CA LEU A 186 -18.58 7.32 -34.50
C LEU A 186 -17.32 7.31 -33.68
N TYR A 187 -17.23 8.23 -32.74
CA TYR A 187 -16.17 8.25 -31.74
C TYR A 187 -16.60 7.42 -30.55
N VAL A 188 -15.75 6.50 -30.15
CA VAL A 188 -15.98 5.60 -29.00
C VAL A 188 -14.88 5.82 -28.01
N GLN A 189 -15.25 6.29 -26.83
CA GLN A 189 -14.36 6.42 -25.69
C GLN A 189 -14.42 5.13 -24.87
N ALA A 190 -13.33 4.43 -24.80
CA ALA A 190 -13.24 3.16 -24.14
C ALA A 190 -12.05 3.10 -23.16
N LEU A 191 -12.27 2.43 -22.04
CA LEU A 191 -11.31 2.25 -20.98
C LEU A 191 -11.14 0.76 -20.72
N SER A 192 -9.91 0.26 -20.75
CA SER A 192 -9.61 -1.12 -20.38
C SER A 192 -8.90 -1.20 -19.03
N TYR A 193 -9.26 -2.17 -18.22
CA TYR A 193 -8.60 -2.47 -16.96
C TYR A 193 -8.64 -3.98 -16.66
N ALA A 194 -7.67 -4.45 -15.90
CA ALA A 194 -7.62 -5.85 -15.51
C ALA A 194 -8.67 -6.18 -14.43
N ARG A 195 -9.24 -7.37 -14.49
CA ARG A 195 -10.15 -7.86 -13.44
C ARG A 195 -9.45 -8.00 -12.09
N ASN A 196 -8.20 -8.42 -12.09
CA ASN A 196 -7.34 -8.34 -10.91
C ASN A 196 -6.66 -6.95 -10.90
N PRO A 197 -6.96 -6.08 -9.91
CA PRO A 197 -6.44 -4.71 -9.90
C PRO A 197 -4.90 -4.63 -9.80
N PHE A 198 -4.25 -5.68 -9.34
CA PHE A 198 -2.79 -5.75 -9.24
C PHE A 198 -2.09 -6.16 -10.55
N ARG A 199 -2.85 -6.35 -11.64
CA ARG A 199 -2.31 -6.63 -12.97
C ARG A 199 -2.41 -5.41 -13.88
N PRO A 200 -1.49 -5.25 -14.81
CA PRO A 200 -1.56 -4.18 -15.79
C PRO A 200 -2.76 -4.37 -16.73
N ALA A 201 -3.29 -3.26 -17.23
CA ALA A 201 -4.28 -3.29 -18.30
C ALA A 201 -3.66 -3.79 -19.61
N LEU A 202 -4.48 -4.41 -20.45
CA LEU A 202 -4.08 -4.77 -21.80
C LEU A 202 -3.94 -3.50 -22.63
N SER A 203 -2.73 -3.23 -23.14
CA SER A 203 -2.44 -2.11 -24.03
C SER A 203 -2.64 -2.42 -25.52
N ARG A 204 -2.92 -3.67 -25.87
CA ARG A 204 -3.08 -4.12 -27.26
C ARG A 204 -4.43 -4.83 -27.45
N TRP A 205 -5.44 -4.04 -27.71
CA TRP A 205 -6.75 -4.53 -28.13
C TRP A 205 -7.24 -3.68 -29.31
N GLY A 206 -7.83 -4.34 -30.28
CA GLY A 206 -8.42 -3.69 -31.44
C GLY A 206 -9.93 -3.63 -31.28
N MET A 207 -10.52 -2.61 -31.88
CA MET A 207 -11.96 -2.42 -32.00
C MET A 207 -12.32 -2.31 -33.47
N ARG A 208 -13.41 -2.97 -33.87
CA ARG A 208 -14.02 -2.82 -35.20
C ARG A 208 -15.46 -2.45 -35.00
N CYS A 209 -15.95 -1.58 -35.90
CA CYS A 209 -17.36 -1.25 -35.95
C CYS A 209 -17.90 -1.66 -37.29
N ASN A 210 -18.98 -2.48 -37.32
CA ASN A 210 -19.59 -3.00 -38.54
C ASN A 210 -18.59 -3.68 -39.50
N GLY A 211 -17.53 -4.29 -38.95
CA GLY A 211 -16.48 -4.97 -39.71
C GLY A 211 -15.32 -4.09 -40.16
N GLU A 212 -15.41 -2.78 -40.00
CA GLU A 212 -14.33 -1.84 -40.31
C GLU A 212 -13.40 -1.61 -39.13
N ASP A 213 -12.09 -1.49 -39.38
CA ASP A 213 -11.09 -1.22 -38.36
C ASP A 213 -11.20 0.23 -37.89
N GLY A 214 -11.23 0.43 -36.59
CA GLY A 214 -11.22 1.77 -35.99
C GLY A 214 -9.85 2.42 -36.08
N LYS A 215 -9.82 3.71 -36.32
CA LYS A 215 -8.62 4.55 -36.23
C LYS A 215 -8.53 5.12 -34.83
N GLN A 216 -7.41 4.89 -34.17
CA GLN A 216 -7.15 5.56 -32.91
C GLN A 216 -6.88 7.05 -33.17
N VAL A 217 -7.77 7.92 -32.70
CA VAL A 217 -7.71 9.38 -32.94
C VAL A 217 -7.20 10.15 -31.72
N GLY A 218 -7.11 9.51 -30.60
CA GLY A 218 -6.55 10.09 -29.41
C GLY A 218 -6.32 9.04 -28.30
N ALA A 219 -5.33 9.29 -27.46
CA ALA A 219 -5.36 8.78 -26.12
C ALA A 219 -6.07 9.85 -25.30
N SER A 220 -7.08 9.48 -24.55
CA SER A 220 -7.63 10.43 -23.60
C SER A 220 -6.48 10.95 -22.74
N PRO A 221 -6.38 12.26 -22.48
CA PRO A 221 -5.42 12.82 -21.52
C PRO A 221 -5.79 12.40 -20.08
N SER A 222 -6.21 11.18 -19.93
CA SER A 222 -6.52 10.59 -18.64
C SER A 222 -5.24 10.47 -17.84
N PRO A 223 -5.26 10.75 -16.54
CA PRO A 223 -4.21 10.36 -15.60
C PRO A 223 -3.94 8.84 -15.61
N TYR A 224 -4.76 8.08 -16.33
CA TYR A 224 -4.71 6.62 -16.49
C TYR A 224 -3.71 6.10 -17.54
N ASN A 225 -2.84 6.91 -18.12
CA ASN A 225 -1.71 6.43 -18.93
C ASN A 225 -0.71 5.60 -18.13
N LEU A 226 -1.17 5.07 -17.02
CA LEU A 226 -0.45 4.22 -16.10
C LEU A 226 -0.95 2.79 -16.28
N ARG A 227 -0.11 1.85 -16.05
CA ARG A 227 -0.26 0.42 -16.35
C ARG A 227 -1.56 -0.27 -15.87
N GLY A 228 -2.31 0.35 -14.96
CA GLY A 228 -3.53 -0.22 -14.38
C GLY A 228 -4.79 -0.05 -15.22
N ALA A 229 -4.85 0.97 -16.07
CA ALA A 229 -5.93 1.25 -17.00
C ALA A 229 -5.39 1.86 -18.30
N ASP A 230 -6.04 1.58 -19.42
CA ASP A 230 -5.69 2.13 -20.73
C ASP A 230 -6.94 2.75 -21.37
N ALA A 231 -6.91 4.07 -21.56
CA ALA A 231 -8.02 4.82 -22.12
C ALA A 231 -7.74 5.18 -23.58
N ARG A 232 -8.71 4.96 -24.45
CA ARG A 232 -8.60 5.23 -25.89
C ARG A 232 -9.87 5.87 -26.45
N ILE A 233 -9.67 6.74 -27.41
CA ILE A 233 -10.72 7.24 -28.29
C ILE A 233 -10.50 6.64 -29.66
N MET A 234 -11.48 5.90 -30.12
CA MET A 234 -11.47 5.26 -31.45
C MET A 234 -12.54 5.90 -32.32
N ALA A 235 -12.19 6.24 -33.54
CA ALA A 235 -13.12 6.73 -34.55
C ALA A 235 -13.40 5.66 -35.62
N PHE A 236 -14.66 5.53 -35.97
CA PHE A 236 -15.13 4.57 -36.95
C PHE A 236 -15.97 5.31 -38.01
N PRO A 237 -15.77 5.04 -39.29
CA PRO A 237 -16.67 5.54 -40.30
C PRO A 237 -18.06 4.91 -40.14
N LEU A 238 -19.11 5.71 -40.23
CA LEU A 238 -20.48 5.26 -40.09
C LEU A 238 -21.33 5.84 -41.21
N GLU A 239 -22.11 5.00 -41.87
CA GLU A 239 -23.05 5.44 -42.87
C GLU A 239 -24.33 5.99 -42.21
N ALA A 240 -24.91 7.06 -42.79
CA ALA A 240 -26.17 7.60 -42.32
C ALA A 240 -27.30 6.54 -42.40
N GLY A 241 -28.16 6.52 -41.39
CA GLY A 241 -29.29 5.60 -41.34
C GLY A 241 -29.01 4.23 -40.72
N ILE A 242 -27.78 3.92 -40.30
CA ILE A 242 -27.49 2.71 -39.55
C ILE A 242 -28.08 2.83 -38.15
N SER A 243 -29.09 2.03 -37.84
CA SER A 243 -29.77 2.05 -36.56
C SER A 243 -28.98 1.37 -35.39
N THR A 244 -27.97 0.59 -35.72
CA THR A 244 -27.19 -0.14 -34.71
C THR A 244 -25.74 -0.25 -35.18
N ALA A 245 -24.84 0.28 -34.37
CA ALA A 245 -23.41 0.06 -34.52
C ALA A 245 -23.00 -1.23 -33.78
N VAL A 246 -22.41 -2.16 -34.52
CA VAL A 246 -21.92 -3.43 -33.95
C VAL A 246 -20.43 -3.32 -33.73
N ILE A 247 -20.05 -3.15 -32.47
CA ILE A 247 -18.65 -3.01 -32.05
C ILE A 247 -18.11 -4.38 -31.70
N THR A 248 -17.06 -4.82 -32.36
CA THR A 248 -16.36 -6.06 -32.08
C THR A 248 -14.99 -5.80 -31.44
N PHE A 249 -14.69 -6.48 -30.37
CA PHE A 249 -13.42 -6.40 -29.65
C PHE A 249 -12.53 -7.55 -30.10
N ALA A 250 -11.34 -7.22 -30.55
CA ALA A 250 -10.39 -8.17 -31.09
C ALA A 250 -9.03 -8.09 -30.40
N PRO A 251 -8.85 -8.71 -29.21
CA PRO A 251 -7.52 -8.82 -28.62
C PRO A 251 -6.65 -9.69 -29.53
N TYR A 252 -5.49 -9.18 -29.88
CA TYR A 252 -4.53 -9.89 -30.75
C TYR A 252 -5.11 -10.35 -32.11
N GLY A 253 -6.09 -9.62 -32.66
CA GLY A 253 -6.68 -9.90 -33.98
C GLY A 253 -7.73 -11.01 -34.02
N ARG A 254 -8.12 -11.56 -32.85
CA ARG A 254 -9.21 -12.55 -32.75
C ARG A 254 -10.44 -11.92 -32.12
N THR A 255 -11.59 -11.99 -32.77
CA THR A 255 -12.86 -11.51 -32.19
C THR A 255 -13.16 -12.29 -30.93
N ALA A 256 -13.24 -11.58 -29.80
CA ALA A 256 -13.51 -12.17 -28.48
C ALA A 256 -14.86 -11.75 -27.90
N ALA A 257 -15.39 -10.60 -28.32
CA ALA A 257 -16.68 -10.12 -27.85
C ALA A 257 -17.29 -9.15 -28.88
N THR A 258 -18.61 -9.05 -28.86
CA THR A 258 -19.38 -8.14 -29.72
C THR A 258 -20.39 -7.39 -28.87
N LEU A 259 -20.54 -6.10 -29.13
CA LEU A 259 -21.46 -5.21 -28.47
C LEU A 259 -22.30 -4.49 -29.52
N SER A 260 -23.61 -4.40 -29.30
CA SER A 260 -24.51 -3.66 -30.18
C SER A 260 -24.90 -2.36 -29.51
N LEU A 261 -24.66 -1.24 -30.18
CA LEU A 261 -24.97 0.10 -29.74
C LEU A 261 -26.10 0.68 -30.64
N PRO A 262 -27.29 0.92 -30.07
CA PRO A 262 -28.37 1.57 -30.85
C PRO A 262 -28.05 3.06 -31.07
N ILE A 263 -28.25 3.53 -32.30
CA ILE A 263 -28.06 4.92 -32.69
C ILE A 263 -29.44 5.50 -32.98
N SER A 264 -29.78 6.60 -32.32
CA SER A 264 -31.03 7.32 -32.49
C SER A 264 -30.82 8.50 -33.44
N TRP A 265 -31.17 8.30 -34.74
CA TRP A 265 -31.05 9.36 -35.74
C TRP A 265 -32.06 10.50 -35.54
N GLU A 266 -33.16 10.24 -34.82
CA GLU A 266 -34.10 11.29 -34.44
C GLU A 266 -33.44 12.30 -33.47
N GLU A 267 -32.65 11.81 -32.51
CA GLU A 267 -31.89 12.67 -31.61
C GLU A 267 -30.80 13.46 -32.36
N VAL A 268 -30.16 12.86 -33.36
CA VAL A 268 -29.13 13.50 -34.19
C VAL A 268 -29.75 14.65 -35.01
N SER A 269 -30.91 14.43 -35.61
CA SER A 269 -31.60 15.44 -36.44
C SER A 269 -32.17 16.64 -35.67
N HIS A 270 -32.35 16.51 -34.35
CA HIS A 270 -32.79 17.58 -33.47
C HIS A 270 -31.65 18.38 -32.86
N ALA A 271 -30.44 17.86 -32.90
CA ALA A 271 -29.24 18.50 -32.34
C ALA A 271 -28.46 19.33 -33.37
N SER A 272 -28.70 19.14 -34.66
CA SER A 272 -28.19 19.93 -35.78
C SER A 272 -29.13 21.12 -36.11
#